data_0808fedcf4719568838c8a9f8545ca7c
#
_entry.id   0808fedcf4719568838c8a9f8545ca7c
#
_cell.length_a   1.000
_cell.length_b   1.000
_cell.length_c   1.000
_cell.angle_alpha   90.00
_cell.angle_beta   90.00
_cell.angle_gamma   90.00
#
_symmetry.space_group_name_H-M   'P 1'
#
loop_
_entity.id
_entity.type
_entity.pdbx_description
1 polymer ?
#
loop_
_entity_poly.entity_id
_entity_poly.type
_entity_poly.pdbx_seq_one_letter_code
_entity_poly.pdbx_strand_id
1 'polypeptide(L)'
;RLADRIAIMKDGIIEQLDTPDNIVLNPATEYVKKFTEDVPREKVLKIESIMATYEPSMAGSNTVSKDAIIETVAESILDSKENLTVVDTAQQNKPVGILEPSKVIKVLFGK
;
A
#
# COMPACT_ATOMS: atom_id res chain seq x y z
N ARG A 1 -1.06 -14.27 -12.79
CA ARG A 1 -1.30 -13.58 -11.53
C ARG A 1 -0.04 -13.51 -10.69
N LEU A 2 0.20 -12.39 -10.08
CA LEU A 2 1.35 -12.23 -9.19
C LEU A 2 1.21 -13.13 -7.97
N ALA A 3 2.36 -13.53 -7.42
CA ALA A 3 2.38 -14.32 -6.21
C ALA A 3 1.70 -13.58 -5.06
N ASP A 4 0.87 -14.29 -4.31
CA ASP A 4 0.21 -13.69 -3.16
C ASP A 4 1.18 -13.52 -1.99
N ARG A 5 2.20 -14.35 -1.93
CA ARG A 5 3.16 -14.34 -0.82
C ARG A 5 4.56 -14.62 -1.33
N ILE A 6 5.54 -14.05 -0.65
CA ILE A 6 6.95 -14.19 -0.99
C ILE A 6 7.70 -14.67 0.24
N ALA A 7 8.63 -15.60 0.04
CA ALA A 7 9.51 -16.07 1.10
C ALA A 7 10.88 -15.39 0.95
N ILE A 8 11.34 -14.75 2.01
CA ILE A 8 12.70 -14.22 2.07
C ILE A 8 13.52 -15.21 2.90
N MET A 9 14.58 -15.73 2.32
CA MET A 9 15.39 -16.75 2.96
C MET A 9 16.82 -16.29 3.20
N LYS A 10 17.40 -16.80 4.27
CA LYS A 10 18.81 -16.59 4.56
C LYS A 10 19.38 -17.87 5.16
N ASP A 11 20.48 -18.36 4.59
CA ASP A 11 21.16 -19.56 5.08
C ASP A 11 20.22 -20.77 5.23
N GLY A 12 19.28 -20.91 4.27
CA GLY A 12 18.34 -22.02 4.26
C GLY A 12 17.16 -21.86 5.21
N ILE A 13 17.07 -20.75 5.90
CA ILE A 13 15.99 -20.47 6.84
C ILE A 13 15.07 -19.39 6.30
N ILE A 14 13.76 -19.58 6.44
CA ILE A 14 12.81 -18.55 6.03
C ILE A 14 12.79 -17.45 7.08
N GLU A 15 13.21 -16.24 6.68
CA GLU A 15 13.18 -15.08 7.56
C GLU A 15 11.79 -14.48 7.62
N GLN A 16 11.09 -14.48 6.49
CA GLN A 16 9.73 -13.97 6.44
C GLN A 16 9.00 -14.59 5.24
N LEU A 17 7.74 -14.97 5.45
CA LEU A 17 6.85 -15.43 4.39
C LEU A 17 5.60 -14.56 4.46
N ASP A 18 5.41 -13.70 3.47
CA ASP A 18 4.37 -12.69 3.59
C ASP A 18 4.02 -12.10 2.22
N THR A 19 3.02 -11.22 2.21
CA THR A 19 2.69 -10.44 1.01
C THR A 19 3.81 -9.44 0.73
N PRO A 20 4.00 -9.05 -0.54
CA PRO A 20 5.01 -8.05 -0.88
C PRO A 20 4.85 -6.76 -0.07
N ASP A 21 3.60 -6.30 0.09
CA ASP A 21 3.31 -5.09 0.85
C ASP A 21 3.82 -5.19 2.28
N ASN A 22 3.50 -6.30 2.94
CA ASN A 22 3.86 -6.45 4.34
C ASN A 22 5.35 -6.66 4.55
N ILE A 23 6.02 -7.29 3.59
CA ILE A 23 7.48 -7.43 3.65
C ILE A 23 8.14 -6.06 3.63
N VAL A 24 7.65 -5.16 2.79
CA VAL A 24 8.20 -3.81 2.66
C VAL A 24 7.84 -2.94 3.87
N LEU A 25 6.58 -3.00 4.32
CA LEU A 25 6.10 -2.15 5.41
C LEU A 25 6.49 -2.64 6.79
N ASN A 26 6.53 -3.96 6.98
CA ASN A 26 6.77 -4.56 8.28
C ASN A 26 7.81 -5.69 8.18
N PRO A 27 9.08 -5.35 7.85
CA PRO A 27 10.11 -6.38 7.77
C PRO A 27 10.31 -7.05 9.13
N ALA A 28 10.35 -8.37 9.13
CA ALA A 28 10.43 -9.16 10.36
C ALA A 28 11.80 -9.11 11.01
N THR A 29 12.86 -8.89 10.22
CA THR A 29 14.23 -8.89 10.72
C THR A 29 15.03 -7.78 10.06
N GLU A 30 16.20 -7.48 10.61
CA GLU A 30 17.11 -6.51 9.99
C GLU A 30 17.56 -6.98 8.61
N TYR A 31 17.70 -8.28 8.42
CA TYR A 31 18.07 -8.81 7.11
C TYR A 31 17.00 -8.50 6.07
N VAL A 32 15.72 -8.72 6.40
CA VAL A 32 14.62 -8.43 5.49
C VAL A 32 14.55 -6.92 5.22
N LYS A 33 14.73 -6.11 6.25
CA LYS A 33 14.72 -4.66 6.10
C LYS A 33 15.80 -4.20 5.12
N LYS A 34 17.00 -4.74 5.26
CA LYS A 34 18.10 -4.40 4.37
C LYS A 34 17.86 -4.90 2.95
N PHE A 35 17.31 -6.10 2.84
CA PHE A 35 16.98 -6.71 1.56
C PHE A 35 16.00 -5.85 0.76
N THR A 36 15.07 -5.18 1.45
CA THR A 36 13.98 -4.44 0.81
C THR A 36 14.18 -2.92 0.80
N GLU A 37 15.27 -2.40 1.37
CA GLU A 37 15.42 -0.95 1.49
C GLU A 37 15.51 -0.22 0.16
N ASP A 38 15.97 -0.91 -0.89
CA ASP A 38 16.06 -0.33 -2.23
C ASP A 38 14.84 -0.60 -3.10
N VAL A 39 13.83 -1.28 -2.55
CA VAL A 39 12.61 -1.57 -3.31
C VAL A 39 11.78 -0.28 -3.42
N PRO A 40 11.41 0.13 -4.65
CA PRO A 40 10.58 1.31 -4.81
C PRO A 40 9.15 1.02 -4.33
N ARG A 41 8.78 1.66 -3.23
CA ARG A 41 7.47 1.41 -2.60
C ARG A 41 6.30 1.71 -3.52
N GLU A 42 6.43 2.76 -4.34
CA GLU A 42 5.36 3.13 -5.27
C GLU A 42 5.05 2.04 -6.28
N LYS A 43 5.98 1.13 -6.54
CA LYS A 43 5.81 0.03 -7.49
C LYS A 43 5.29 -1.26 -6.85
N VAL A 44 5.27 -1.32 -5.54
CA VAL A 44 4.92 -2.53 -4.79
C VAL A 44 3.64 -2.35 -3.99
N LEU A 45 3.47 -1.22 -3.33
CA LEU A 45 2.38 -1.05 -2.37
C LEU A 45 1.04 -0.79 -3.03
N LYS A 46 0.03 -1.52 -2.57
CA LYS A 46 -1.35 -1.29 -2.97
C LYS A 46 -1.99 -0.28 -2.03
N ILE A 47 -3.00 0.40 -2.53
CA ILE A 47 -3.73 1.39 -1.75
C ILE A 47 -4.28 0.80 -0.46
N GLU A 48 -4.79 -0.43 -0.50
CA GLU A 48 -5.36 -1.06 0.70
C GLU A 48 -4.36 -1.20 1.85
N SER A 49 -3.06 -1.23 1.54
CA SER A 49 -2.02 -1.39 2.55
C SER A 49 -1.75 -0.11 3.34
N ILE A 50 -2.20 1.02 2.83
CA ILE A 50 -1.91 2.32 3.45
C ILE A 50 -3.16 3.15 3.74
N MET A 51 -4.36 2.62 3.44
CA MET A 51 -5.61 3.33 3.72
C MET A 51 -5.97 3.27 5.19
N ALA A 52 -6.76 4.25 5.63
CA ALA A 52 -7.37 4.24 6.95
C ALA A 52 -8.75 3.60 6.85
N THR A 53 -9.33 3.27 8.01
CA THR A 53 -10.69 2.74 8.08
C THR A 53 -11.66 3.73 7.44
N TYR A 54 -12.64 3.19 6.71
CA TYR A 54 -13.63 4.04 6.05
C TYR A 54 -14.45 4.82 7.09
N GLU A 55 -14.55 6.12 6.87
CA GLU A 55 -15.32 7.02 7.73
C GLU A 55 -16.05 8.00 6.81
N PRO A 56 -17.40 7.93 6.74
CA PRO A 56 -18.14 8.78 5.81
C PRO A 56 -17.88 10.27 5.97
N SER A 57 -17.62 10.74 7.19
CA SER A 57 -17.37 12.16 7.45
C SER A 57 -16.04 12.63 6.84
N MET A 58 -15.14 11.71 6.53
CA MET A 58 -13.82 12.03 5.98
C MET A 58 -13.70 11.68 4.51
N ALA A 59 -14.73 11.11 3.92
CA ALA A 59 -14.67 10.64 2.53
C ALA A 59 -14.64 11.82 1.55
N GLY A 60 -13.85 11.68 0.49
CA GLY A 60 -13.84 12.65 -0.59
C GLY A 60 -14.73 12.18 -1.74
N SER A 61 -14.93 13.06 -2.72
CA SER A 61 -15.76 12.73 -3.87
C SER A 61 -15.04 11.86 -4.89
N ASN A 62 -13.70 11.92 -4.93
CA ASN A 62 -12.93 11.09 -5.84
C ASN A 62 -12.66 9.73 -5.22
N THR A 63 -12.63 8.71 -6.08
CA THR A 63 -12.42 7.33 -5.61
C THR A 63 -11.13 6.75 -6.18
N VAL A 64 -10.63 5.71 -5.50
CA VAL A 64 -9.46 4.97 -5.96
C VAL A 64 -9.67 3.51 -5.57
N SER A 65 -9.23 2.58 -6.43
CA SER A 65 -9.37 1.16 -6.14
C SER A 65 -8.41 0.71 -5.04
N LYS A 66 -8.89 -0.12 -4.13
CA LYS A 66 -8.03 -0.68 -3.08
C LYS A 66 -6.89 -1.53 -3.64
N ASP A 67 -7.07 -2.08 -4.84
CA ASP A 67 -6.10 -2.97 -5.46
C ASP A 67 -5.09 -2.23 -6.35
N ALA A 68 -5.24 -0.93 -6.51
CA ALA A 68 -4.32 -0.16 -7.34
C ALA A 68 -2.95 -0.07 -6.66
N ILE A 69 -1.91 -0.14 -7.48
CA ILE A 69 -0.55 0.11 -7.02
C ILE A 69 -0.36 1.63 -6.97
N ILE A 70 0.31 2.13 -5.95
CA ILE A 70 0.45 3.58 -5.73
C ILE A 70 0.94 4.30 -6.99
N GLU A 71 1.94 3.74 -7.67
CA GLU A 71 2.51 4.37 -8.86
C GLU A 71 1.45 4.68 -9.92
N THR A 72 0.49 3.78 -10.11
CA THR A 72 -0.50 3.93 -11.18
C THR A 72 -1.50 5.05 -10.92
N VAL A 73 -1.64 5.48 -9.68
CA VAL A 73 -2.61 6.51 -9.29
C VAL A 73 -1.96 7.70 -8.58
N ALA A 74 -0.63 7.70 -8.49
CA ALA A 74 0.10 8.70 -7.70
C ALA A 74 -0.21 10.13 -8.11
N GLU A 75 -0.25 10.39 -9.41
CA GLU A 75 -0.51 11.74 -9.90
C GLU A 75 -1.87 12.26 -9.45
N SER A 76 -2.90 11.41 -9.57
CA SER A 76 -4.25 11.78 -9.13
C SER A 76 -4.29 12.02 -7.63
N ILE A 77 -3.57 11.20 -6.86
CA ILE A 77 -3.54 11.34 -5.41
C ILE A 77 -2.87 12.64 -5.00
N LEU A 78 -1.72 12.94 -5.59
CA LEU A 78 -0.94 14.12 -5.20
C LEU A 78 -1.59 15.42 -5.63
N ASP A 79 -2.40 15.37 -6.68
CA ASP A 79 -3.15 16.55 -7.14
C ASP A 79 -4.42 16.78 -6.33
N SER A 80 -4.84 15.80 -5.54
CA SER A 80 -6.07 15.92 -4.77
C SER A 80 -5.86 16.82 -3.55
N LYS A 81 -6.81 17.72 -3.31
CA LYS A 81 -6.79 18.59 -2.14
C LYS A 81 -7.62 18.04 -1.00
N GLU A 82 -8.29 16.93 -1.24
CA GLU A 82 -9.13 16.29 -0.23
C GLU A 82 -8.82 14.80 -0.18
N ASN A 83 -9.33 14.12 0.83
CA ASN A 83 -9.18 12.68 0.95
C ASN A 83 -9.83 11.98 -0.24
N LEU A 84 -9.31 10.80 -0.57
CA LEU A 84 -9.93 9.94 -1.57
C LEU A 84 -10.67 8.81 -0.87
N THR A 85 -11.79 8.40 -1.45
CA THR A 85 -12.52 7.25 -0.95
C THR A 85 -11.97 6.00 -1.63
N VAL A 86 -11.52 5.04 -0.84
CA VAL A 86 -11.00 3.77 -1.35
C VAL A 86 -12.17 2.82 -1.54
N VAL A 87 -12.27 2.24 -2.71
CA VAL A 87 -13.40 1.37 -3.05
C VAL A 87 -12.92 -0.01 -3.46
N ASP A 88 -13.80 -1.00 -3.26
CA ASP A 88 -13.57 -2.36 -3.72
C ASP A 88 -14.35 -2.58 -5.00
N THR A 89 -13.67 -2.58 -6.12
CA THR A 89 -14.32 -2.72 -7.43
C THR A 89 -14.96 -4.09 -7.62
N ALA A 90 -14.48 -5.10 -6.92
CA ALA A 90 -15.07 -6.43 -6.97
C ALA A 90 -16.40 -6.51 -6.21
N GLN A 91 -16.71 -5.52 -5.40
CA GLN A 91 -17.94 -5.43 -4.62
C GLN A 91 -18.75 -4.20 -5.00
N GLN A 92 -18.84 -3.93 -6.31
CA GLN A 92 -19.65 -2.82 -6.85
C GLN A 92 -19.20 -1.46 -6.32
N ASN A 93 -17.89 -1.26 -6.19
CA ASN A 93 -17.31 -0.02 -5.72
C ASN A 93 -17.72 0.33 -4.28
N LYS A 94 -17.84 -0.69 -3.45
CA LYS A 94 -18.14 -0.49 -2.03
C LYS A 94 -17.01 0.30 -1.37
N PRO A 95 -17.32 1.37 -0.64
CA PRO A 95 -16.28 2.10 0.10
C PRO A 95 -15.68 1.22 1.19
N VAL A 96 -14.35 1.12 1.23
CA VAL A 96 -13.66 0.27 2.21
C VAL A 96 -12.58 1.01 2.98
N GLY A 97 -12.27 2.23 2.61
CA GLY A 97 -11.25 2.99 3.34
C GLY A 97 -11.16 4.43 2.90
N ILE A 98 -10.28 5.15 3.56
CA ILE A 98 -9.98 6.55 3.27
C ILE A 98 -8.50 6.66 2.99
N LEU A 99 -8.14 7.37 1.92
CA LEU A 99 -6.75 7.64 1.61
C LEU A 99 -6.48 9.13 1.75
N GLU A 100 -5.60 9.47 2.68
CA GLU A 100 -5.15 10.86 2.83
C GLU A 100 -3.92 11.06 1.97
N PRO A 101 -3.90 12.07 1.08
CA PRO A 101 -2.72 12.32 0.24
C PRO A 101 -1.42 12.49 1.02
N SER A 102 -1.47 13.11 2.19
CA SER A 102 -0.29 13.26 3.03
C SER A 102 0.27 11.92 3.50
N LYS A 103 -0.58 10.92 3.68
CA LYS A 103 -0.14 9.58 4.08
C LYS A 103 0.71 8.95 2.98
N VAL A 104 0.32 9.15 1.72
CA VAL A 104 1.08 8.62 0.59
C VAL A 104 2.49 9.20 0.59
N ILE A 105 2.62 10.50 0.82
CA ILE A 105 3.92 11.15 0.87
C ILE A 105 4.77 10.56 1.99
N LYS A 106 4.18 10.37 3.18
CA LYS A 106 4.89 9.78 4.31
C LYS A 106 5.39 8.37 4.02
N VAL A 107 4.53 7.55 3.39
CA VAL A 107 4.88 6.17 3.09
C VAL A 107 6.00 6.10 2.05
N LEU A 108 5.94 6.93 1.02
CA LEU A 108 6.94 6.91 -0.05
C LEU A 108 8.29 7.44 0.39
N PHE A 109 8.33 8.44 1.25
CA PHE A 109 9.57 9.12 1.63
C PHE A 109 9.94 8.96 3.09
N GLY A 110 9.08 8.38 3.89
CA GLY A 110 9.35 8.13 5.29
C GLY A 110 10.28 6.94 5.48
N LYS A 111 10.93 6.92 6.62
CA LYS A 111 11.84 5.84 6.99
C LYS A 111 11.30 5.06 8.16
#